data_bb86d21723f509bd23e90dce70705c42
#
_entry.id   bb86d21723f509bd23e90dce70705c42
#
_cell.length_a   1.000
_cell.length_b   1.000
_cell.length_c   1.000
_cell.angle_alpha   90.00
_cell.angle_beta   90.00
_cell.angle_gamma   90.00
#
_symmetry.space_group_name_H-M   'P 1'
#
loop_
_entity.id
_entity.type
_entity.pdbx_description
1 polymer ?
#
loop_
_entity_poly.entity_id
_entity_poly.type
_entity_poly.pdbx_seq_one_letter_code
_entity_poly.pdbx_strand_id
1 'polypeptide(L)'
;MIINTRPISLSQNIITLCQDKQINLINTHLSEINQIMPEDIVDNWELKLTNFHTYENLIFTSQSSVKYGLELLRSRIDISKMKKNVFSVGLATKKILSHENISSISPENQSSEGILDILNSNYSGKSLLFCGKNSNNNLQNTLKERIDEIVCYELIFNKDQLNKIPNGSAIVLIFNFLTLKFILDNFNYKFITNKVFIVASKKIKDRAVKNIKAIKDLEIEIVVSEQPSDESMLQVAKKFT
;
A
#
# COMPACT_ATOMS: atom_id res chain seq x y z
N MET A 1 8.49 -13.76 -18.82
CA MET A 1 9.33 -13.34 -17.67
C MET A 1 8.54 -12.37 -16.78
N ILE A 2 8.54 -12.60 -15.47
CA ILE A 2 7.78 -11.80 -14.49
C ILE A 2 8.72 -10.91 -13.69
N ILE A 3 8.31 -9.66 -13.45
CA ILE A 3 9.07 -8.66 -12.71
C ILE A 3 8.28 -8.25 -11.46
N ASN A 4 8.88 -8.46 -10.30
CA ASN A 4 8.37 -7.98 -9.03
C ASN A 4 8.95 -6.59 -8.73
N THR A 5 8.08 -5.62 -8.49
CA THR A 5 8.46 -4.22 -8.21
C THR A 5 8.34 -3.84 -6.74
N ARG A 6 7.95 -4.78 -5.87
CA ARG A 6 7.77 -4.52 -4.44
C ARG A 6 9.07 -4.16 -3.73
N PRO A 7 9.01 -3.36 -2.67
CA PRO A 7 10.08 -3.25 -1.69
C PRO A 7 10.53 -4.62 -1.20
N ILE A 8 11.82 -4.77 -0.90
CA ILE A 8 12.40 -6.04 -0.45
C ILE A 8 11.68 -6.61 0.79
N SER A 9 11.32 -5.74 1.73
CA SER A 9 10.61 -6.10 2.97
C SER A 9 9.21 -6.69 2.76
N LEU A 10 8.63 -6.53 1.57
CA LEU A 10 7.30 -7.04 1.20
C LEU A 10 7.36 -8.12 0.11
N SER A 11 8.55 -8.58 -0.29
CA SER A 11 8.73 -9.46 -1.44
C SER A 11 8.85 -10.94 -1.09
N GLN A 12 9.03 -11.32 0.18
CA GLN A 12 9.36 -12.70 0.56
C GLN A 12 8.31 -13.70 0.09
N ASN A 13 7.03 -13.40 0.26
CA ASN A 13 5.94 -14.33 -0.11
C ASN A 13 5.93 -14.61 -1.62
N ILE A 14 6.01 -13.58 -2.47
CA ILE A 14 6.00 -13.76 -3.92
C ILE A 14 7.26 -14.48 -4.42
N ILE A 15 8.42 -14.26 -3.78
CA ILE A 15 9.66 -14.96 -4.10
C ILE A 15 9.49 -16.46 -3.83
N THR A 16 9.00 -16.84 -2.63
CA THR A 16 8.75 -18.23 -2.26
C THR A 16 7.76 -18.89 -3.22
N LEU A 17 6.63 -18.23 -3.51
CA LEU A 17 5.63 -18.73 -4.45
C LEU A 17 6.19 -18.99 -5.86
N CYS A 18 7.09 -18.11 -6.33
CA CYS A 18 7.72 -18.27 -7.63
C CYS A 18 8.74 -19.42 -7.62
N GLN A 19 9.51 -19.58 -6.55
CA GLN A 19 10.44 -20.70 -6.37
C GLN A 19 9.70 -22.04 -6.38
N ASP A 20 8.65 -22.17 -5.57
CA ASP A 20 7.84 -23.38 -5.47
C ASP A 20 7.19 -23.79 -6.81
N LYS A 21 6.84 -22.80 -7.63
CA LYS A 21 6.20 -23.00 -8.94
C LYS A 21 7.16 -22.96 -10.12
N GLN A 22 8.48 -22.86 -9.85
CA GLN A 22 9.54 -22.76 -10.87
C GLN A 22 9.30 -21.60 -11.88
N ILE A 23 8.78 -20.46 -11.38
CA ILE A 23 8.52 -19.27 -12.18
C ILE A 23 9.77 -18.37 -12.16
N ASN A 24 10.24 -17.99 -13.35
CA ASN A 24 11.34 -17.03 -13.48
C ASN A 24 10.89 -15.63 -13.05
N LEU A 25 11.38 -15.16 -11.90
CA LEU A 25 11.06 -13.88 -11.28
C LEU A 25 12.30 -13.00 -11.19
N ILE A 26 12.20 -11.78 -11.70
CA ILE A 26 13.21 -10.72 -11.47
C ILE A 26 12.68 -9.78 -10.38
N ASN A 27 13.48 -9.55 -9.35
CA ASN A 27 13.17 -8.59 -8.29
C ASN A 27 13.92 -7.28 -8.56
N THR A 28 13.17 -6.21 -8.84
CA THR A 28 13.76 -4.89 -9.11
C THR A 28 13.80 -3.99 -7.89
N HIS A 29 12.92 -4.23 -6.89
CA HIS A 29 12.83 -3.44 -5.67
C HIS A 29 12.90 -1.93 -5.94
N LEU A 30 11.97 -1.44 -6.79
CA LEU A 30 11.96 -0.05 -7.28
C LEU A 30 11.82 1.00 -6.18
N SER A 31 11.39 0.59 -5.01
CA SER A 31 11.24 1.47 -3.85
C SER A 31 11.66 0.78 -2.57
N GLU A 32 12.06 1.59 -1.61
CA GLU A 32 12.27 1.21 -0.22
C GLU A 32 11.23 1.87 0.66
N ILE A 33 10.91 1.24 1.78
CA ILE A 33 9.98 1.79 2.77
C ILE A 33 10.81 2.32 3.92
N ASN A 34 10.84 3.63 4.07
CA ASN A 34 11.53 4.29 5.16
C ASN A 34 10.54 4.77 6.22
N GLN A 35 10.88 4.53 7.46
CA GLN A 35 10.18 5.15 8.58
C GLN A 35 10.38 6.65 8.53
N ILE A 36 9.33 7.40 8.82
CA ILE A 36 9.42 8.83 9.06
C ILE A 36 9.55 9.01 10.57
N MET A 37 10.55 9.76 10.99
CA MET A 37 10.80 10.06 12.39
C MET A 37 10.06 11.35 12.80
N PRO A 38 9.69 11.52 14.08
CA PRO A 38 8.96 12.71 14.54
C PRO A 38 9.66 14.04 14.20
N GLU A 39 10.97 14.06 14.18
CA GLU A 39 11.81 15.22 13.86
C GLU A 39 11.79 15.60 12.37
N ASP A 40 11.39 14.69 11.50
CA ASP A 40 11.32 14.91 10.05
C ASP A 40 10.02 15.62 9.62
N ILE A 41 9.08 15.80 10.55
CA ILE A 41 7.76 16.35 10.24
C ILE A 41 7.41 17.53 11.15
N VAL A 42 6.93 18.60 10.53
CA VAL A 42 6.31 19.74 11.19
C VAL A 42 4.97 19.36 11.87
N ASP A 43 4.47 18.16 11.61
CA ASP A 43 3.18 17.69 12.11
C ASP A 43 3.28 17.27 13.58
N ASN A 44 2.32 17.72 14.38
CA ASN A 44 2.38 17.63 15.84
C ASN A 44 2.02 16.21 16.35
N TRP A 45 2.86 15.19 16.01
CA TRP A 45 2.68 13.83 16.52
C TRP A 45 2.65 13.76 18.05
N GLU A 46 3.52 14.53 18.72
CA GLU A 46 3.58 14.57 20.18
C GLU A 46 2.23 15.01 20.78
N LEU A 47 1.58 16.01 20.19
CA LEU A 47 0.25 16.44 20.63
C LEU A 47 -0.80 15.36 20.41
N LYS A 48 -0.75 14.66 19.27
CA LYS A 48 -1.68 13.57 18.95
C LYS A 48 -1.49 12.38 19.89
N LEU A 49 -0.23 12.03 20.23
CA LEU A 49 0.08 10.95 21.14
C LEU A 49 -0.24 11.31 22.62
N THR A 50 0.00 12.55 23.02
CA THR A 50 -0.41 13.05 24.34
C THR A 50 -1.93 12.99 24.50
N ASN A 51 -2.67 13.31 23.44
CA ASN A 51 -4.12 13.26 23.42
C ASN A 51 -4.67 11.90 22.95
N PHE A 52 -3.88 10.84 22.97
CA PHE A 52 -4.29 9.51 22.48
C PHE A 52 -5.59 9.00 23.11
N HIS A 53 -5.85 9.36 24.34
CA HIS A 53 -7.06 8.98 25.07
C HIS A 53 -8.35 9.48 24.39
N THR A 54 -8.29 10.58 23.61
CA THR A 54 -9.45 11.18 22.92
C THR A 54 -9.87 10.41 21.66
N TYR A 55 -9.00 9.58 21.09
CA TYR A 55 -9.35 8.77 19.93
C TYR A 55 -10.07 7.50 20.37
N GLU A 56 -11.17 7.18 19.74
CA GLU A 56 -11.90 5.94 19.95
C GLU A 56 -11.49 4.86 18.92
N ASN A 57 -11.05 5.31 17.75
CA ASN A 57 -10.78 4.46 16.60
C ASN A 57 -9.33 4.62 16.12
N LEU A 58 -8.67 3.52 15.82
CA LEU A 58 -7.35 3.49 15.17
C LEU A 58 -7.48 2.86 13.79
N ILE A 59 -6.94 3.49 12.76
CA ILE A 59 -7.05 3.03 11.38
C ILE A 59 -5.66 2.80 10.80
N PHE A 60 -5.38 1.59 10.31
CA PHE A 60 -4.13 1.24 9.64
C PHE A 60 -4.39 0.96 8.16
N THR A 61 -3.72 1.72 7.28
CA THR A 61 -3.95 1.64 5.84
C THR A 61 -3.14 0.57 5.11
N SER A 62 -2.07 0.06 5.75
CA SER A 62 -1.11 -0.86 5.13
C SER A 62 -0.33 -1.66 6.17
N GLN A 63 0.38 -2.71 5.73
CA GLN A 63 1.30 -3.48 6.59
C GLN A 63 2.39 -2.57 7.19
N SER A 64 2.92 -1.63 6.40
CA SER A 64 3.95 -0.68 6.86
C SER A 64 3.40 0.30 7.89
N SER A 65 2.14 0.74 7.74
CA SER A 65 1.51 1.59 8.75
C SER A 65 1.32 0.87 10.09
N VAL A 66 1.07 -0.45 10.07
CA VAL A 66 1.04 -1.26 11.30
C VAL A 66 2.42 -1.30 11.92
N LYS A 67 3.44 -1.69 11.15
CA LYS A 67 4.81 -1.82 11.65
C LYS A 67 5.27 -0.52 12.34
N TYR A 68 5.30 0.57 11.61
CA TYR A 68 5.85 1.85 12.10
C TYR A 68 4.90 2.59 13.05
N GLY A 69 3.58 2.47 12.83
CA GLY A 69 2.59 3.05 13.73
C GLY A 69 2.56 2.37 15.10
N LEU A 70 2.68 1.03 15.16
CA LEU A 70 2.77 0.33 16.45
C LEU A 70 4.11 0.58 17.15
N GLU A 71 5.21 0.68 16.42
CA GLU A 71 6.51 1.05 16.97
C GLU A 71 6.44 2.43 17.67
N LEU A 72 5.84 3.40 16.98
CA LEU A 72 5.61 4.72 17.54
C LEU A 72 4.69 4.68 18.77
N LEU A 73 3.57 3.95 18.71
CA LEU A 73 2.66 3.82 19.86
C LEU A 73 3.35 3.18 21.06
N ARG A 74 4.10 2.11 20.87
CA ARG A 74 4.83 1.40 21.93
C ARG A 74 5.85 2.27 22.66
N SER A 75 6.41 3.25 21.98
CA SER A 75 7.35 4.20 22.61
C SER A 75 6.68 5.14 23.62
N ARG A 76 5.34 5.24 23.65
CA ARG A 76 4.57 6.20 24.45
C ARG A 76 3.42 5.58 25.24
N ILE A 77 2.91 4.42 24.81
CA ILE A 77 1.64 3.88 25.30
C ILE A 77 1.80 2.37 25.52
N ASP A 78 1.25 1.88 26.63
CA ASP A 78 1.10 0.44 26.85
C ASP A 78 -0.03 -0.12 25.99
N ILE A 79 0.34 -0.65 24.82
CA ILE A 79 -0.61 -1.19 23.83
C ILE A 79 -1.42 -2.36 24.42
N SER A 80 -0.88 -3.13 25.36
CA SER A 80 -1.56 -4.27 25.96
C SER A 80 -2.85 -3.88 26.71
N LYS A 81 -2.92 -2.63 27.16
CA LYS A 81 -4.07 -2.04 27.86
C LYS A 81 -4.98 -1.22 26.95
N MET A 82 -4.71 -1.21 25.66
CA MET A 82 -5.44 -0.39 24.71
C MET A 82 -6.85 -0.92 24.48
N LYS A 83 -7.85 -0.11 24.84
CA LYS A 83 -9.28 -0.38 24.57
C LYS A 83 -9.78 0.54 23.45
N LYS A 84 -9.37 0.28 22.23
CA LYS A 84 -9.75 1.06 21.04
C LYS A 84 -10.33 0.14 19.96
N ASN A 85 -11.23 0.67 19.14
CA ASN A 85 -11.62 -0.01 17.92
C ASN A 85 -10.47 0.09 16.91
N VAL A 86 -10.03 -1.04 16.39
CA VAL A 86 -8.92 -1.06 15.42
C VAL A 86 -9.44 -1.50 14.06
N PHE A 87 -9.11 -0.71 13.05
CA PHE A 87 -9.51 -0.94 11.67
C PHE A 87 -8.30 -1.14 10.78
N SER A 88 -8.41 -2.08 9.86
CA SER A 88 -7.42 -2.32 8.82
C SER A 88 -8.08 -2.25 7.45
N VAL A 89 -7.50 -1.51 6.52
CA VAL A 89 -8.08 -1.34 5.17
C VAL A 89 -8.12 -2.67 4.41
N GLY A 90 -7.12 -3.54 4.58
CA GLY A 90 -7.05 -4.80 3.85
C GLY A 90 -6.66 -5.99 4.72
N LEU A 91 -6.94 -7.21 4.21
CA LEU A 91 -6.68 -8.47 4.93
C LEU A 91 -5.19 -8.68 5.25
N ALA A 92 -4.26 -8.24 4.38
CA ALA A 92 -2.84 -8.31 4.66
C ALA A 92 -2.45 -7.46 5.89
N THR A 93 -3.05 -6.27 6.02
CA THR A 93 -2.89 -5.39 7.18
C THR A 93 -3.49 -6.01 8.44
N LYS A 94 -4.69 -6.61 8.32
CA LYS A 94 -5.36 -7.36 9.40
C LYS A 94 -4.49 -8.48 9.93
N LYS A 95 -3.86 -9.25 9.02
CA LYS A 95 -2.98 -10.36 9.38
C LYS A 95 -1.78 -9.89 10.23
N ILE A 96 -1.14 -8.78 9.87
CA ILE A 96 -0.03 -8.23 10.67
C ILE A 96 -0.53 -7.79 12.06
N LEU A 97 -1.66 -7.10 12.16
CA LEU A 97 -2.26 -6.74 13.46
C LEU A 97 -2.56 -7.96 14.32
N SER A 98 -3.07 -9.03 13.70
CA SER A 98 -3.32 -10.30 14.40
C SER A 98 -2.05 -10.96 14.94
N HIS A 99 -0.92 -10.89 14.21
CA HIS A 99 0.39 -11.37 14.70
C HIS A 99 0.90 -10.54 15.89
N GLU A 100 0.47 -9.28 15.98
CA GLU A 100 0.74 -8.40 17.13
C GLU A 100 -0.28 -8.55 18.27
N ASN A 101 -1.14 -9.58 18.20
CA ASN A 101 -2.25 -9.84 19.15
C ASN A 101 -3.29 -8.71 19.21
N ILE A 102 -3.45 -7.95 18.13
CA ILE A 102 -4.44 -6.88 18.01
C ILE A 102 -5.56 -7.34 17.07
N SER A 103 -6.77 -7.47 17.64
CA SER A 103 -7.97 -7.73 16.85
C SER A 103 -8.35 -6.49 16.04
N SER A 104 -8.70 -6.66 14.75
CA SER A 104 -9.11 -5.54 13.91
C SER A 104 -10.26 -5.89 12.98
N ILE A 105 -11.02 -4.85 12.62
CA ILE A 105 -12.15 -4.92 11.69
C ILE A 105 -11.64 -4.50 10.31
N SER A 106 -11.98 -5.29 9.28
CA SER A 106 -11.65 -4.97 7.89
C SER A 106 -12.92 -4.99 7.06
N PRO A 107 -13.08 -4.03 6.12
CA PRO A 107 -14.18 -4.05 5.18
C PRO A 107 -14.01 -5.19 4.15
N GLU A 108 -15.11 -5.75 3.68
CA GLU A 108 -15.10 -6.81 2.66
C GLU A 108 -14.45 -6.33 1.35
N ASN A 109 -14.71 -5.09 0.96
CA ASN A 109 -14.16 -4.49 -0.26
C ASN A 109 -12.69 -4.01 -0.14
N GLN A 110 -12.05 -4.24 1.02
CA GLN A 110 -10.65 -3.90 1.30
C GLN A 110 -10.26 -2.49 0.83
N SER A 111 -11.08 -1.50 1.13
CA SER A 111 -10.90 -0.12 0.67
C SER A 111 -11.13 0.92 1.77
N SER A 112 -10.64 2.15 1.53
CA SER A 112 -10.89 3.29 2.40
C SER A 112 -12.38 3.65 2.45
N GLU A 113 -13.09 3.46 1.34
CA GLU A 113 -14.53 3.64 1.23
C GLU A 113 -15.27 2.67 2.17
N GLY A 114 -14.86 1.39 2.19
CA GLY A 114 -15.45 0.42 3.10
C GLY A 114 -15.19 0.73 4.58
N ILE A 115 -14.03 1.31 4.92
CA ILE A 115 -13.78 1.83 6.28
C ILE A 115 -14.77 2.96 6.60
N LEU A 116 -15.02 3.89 5.66
CA LEU A 116 -16.00 4.97 5.86
C LEU A 116 -17.40 4.43 6.11
N ASP A 117 -17.82 3.42 5.34
CA ASP A 117 -19.14 2.80 5.50
C ASP A 117 -19.30 2.18 6.90
N ILE A 118 -18.27 1.46 7.38
CA ILE A 118 -18.28 0.85 8.71
C ILE A 118 -18.30 1.92 9.81
N LEU A 119 -17.45 2.95 9.70
CA LEU A 119 -17.39 4.03 10.70
C LEU A 119 -18.71 4.81 10.77
N ASN A 120 -19.31 5.13 9.64
CA ASN A 120 -20.54 5.89 9.60
C ASN A 120 -21.76 5.09 10.09
N SER A 121 -21.74 3.77 9.95
CA SER A 121 -22.87 2.92 10.35
C SER A 121 -22.85 2.53 11.83
N ASN A 122 -21.66 2.27 12.39
CA ASN A 122 -21.56 1.57 13.68
C ASN A 122 -20.59 2.20 14.70
N TYR A 123 -19.78 3.18 14.30
CA TYR A 123 -18.73 3.73 15.15
C TYR A 123 -18.73 5.25 15.16
N SER A 124 -18.78 5.80 16.36
CA SER A 124 -18.66 7.24 16.61
C SER A 124 -17.23 7.61 17.03
N GLY A 125 -17.06 8.87 17.38
CA GLY A 125 -15.85 9.38 17.97
C GLY A 125 -14.74 9.71 16.97
N LYS A 126 -13.62 10.15 17.53
CA LYS A 126 -12.45 10.60 16.78
C LYS A 126 -11.55 9.43 16.41
N SER A 127 -11.01 9.47 15.21
CA SER A 127 -10.13 8.45 14.66
C SER A 127 -8.69 8.95 14.57
N LEU A 128 -7.72 8.07 14.84
CA LEU A 128 -6.31 8.28 14.54
C LEU A 128 -5.90 7.36 13.40
N LEU A 129 -5.46 7.94 12.29
CA LEU A 129 -5.07 7.25 11.07
C LEU A 129 -3.54 7.11 11.00
N PHE A 130 -3.07 5.88 10.81
CA PHE A 130 -1.67 5.59 10.49
C PHE A 130 -1.54 5.31 9.00
N CYS A 131 -0.77 6.12 8.29
CA CYS A 131 -0.65 6.04 6.84
C CYS A 131 0.77 6.33 6.34
N GLY A 132 0.98 6.12 5.04
CA GLY A 132 2.20 6.54 4.35
C GLY A 132 2.06 7.90 3.72
N LYS A 133 3.18 8.58 3.51
CA LYS A 133 3.28 9.81 2.74
C LYS A 133 2.71 9.60 1.34
N ASN A 134 1.99 10.57 0.82
CA ASN A 134 1.31 10.48 -0.48
C ASN A 134 0.23 9.38 -0.57
N SER A 135 -0.34 8.96 0.56
CA SER A 135 -1.55 8.14 0.57
C SER A 135 -2.72 8.89 -0.09
N ASN A 136 -3.80 8.19 -0.42
CA ASN A 136 -5.00 8.90 -0.85
C ASN A 136 -5.68 9.51 0.39
N ASN A 137 -6.06 10.77 0.30
CA ASN A 137 -6.67 11.51 1.41
C ASN A 137 -8.19 11.29 1.51
N ASN A 138 -8.71 10.13 1.08
CA ASN A 138 -10.14 9.87 1.04
C ASN A 138 -10.77 9.86 2.44
N LEU A 139 -10.13 9.21 3.41
CA LEU A 139 -10.57 9.18 4.80
C LEU A 139 -10.56 10.58 5.41
N GLN A 140 -9.45 11.31 5.22
CA GLN A 140 -9.26 12.66 5.76
C GLN A 140 -10.29 13.64 5.17
N ASN A 141 -10.47 13.61 3.85
CA ASN A 141 -11.41 14.50 3.15
C ASN A 141 -12.87 14.26 3.56
N THR A 142 -13.22 13.02 3.91
CA THR A 142 -14.60 12.66 4.28
C THR A 142 -14.85 12.87 5.76
N LEU A 143 -13.95 12.45 6.64
CA LEU A 143 -14.13 12.52 8.09
C LEU A 143 -13.78 13.89 8.68
N LYS A 144 -12.96 14.68 7.96
CA LYS A 144 -12.56 16.05 8.34
C LYS A 144 -12.02 16.12 9.78
N GLU A 145 -12.73 16.85 10.65
CA GLU A 145 -12.34 17.07 12.05
C GLU A 145 -12.44 15.80 12.93
N ARG A 146 -13.10 14.74 12.43
CA ARG A 146 -13.21 13.46 13.12
C ARG A 146 -12.02 12.56 12.95
N ILE A 147 -10.98 12.98 12.22
CA ILE A 147 -9.79 12.20 11.97
C ILE A 147 -8.54 13.05 12.06
N ASP A 148 -7.57 12.56 12.81
CA ASP A 148 -6.18 13.02 12.74
C ASP A 148 -5.34 11.94 12.08
N GLU A 149 -4.23 12.31 11.44
CA GLU A 149 -3.32 11.37 10.81
C GLU A 149 -1.92 11.41 11.40
N ILE A 150 -1.26 10.27 11.39
CA ILE A 150 0.18 10.13 11.60
C ILE A 150 0.76 9.49 10.35
N VAL A 151 1.53 10.27 9.60
CA VAL A 151 2.27 9.80 8.43
C VAL A 151 3.54 9.12 8.93
N CYS A 152 3.54 7.79 9.06
CA CYS A 152 4.59 7.05 9.74
C CYS A 152 5.64 6.42 8.82
N TYR A 153 5.45 6.46 7.49
CA TYR A 153 6.44 5.97 6.52
C TYR A 153 6.32 6.66 5.17
N GLU A 154 7.38 6.55 4.37
CA GLU A 154 7.36 6.96 2.96
C GLU A 154 7.98 5.90 2.05
N LEU A 155 7.65 5.99 0.75
CA LEU A 155 8.29 5.20 -0.29
C LEU A 155 9.35 6.06 -0.97
N ILE A 156 10.61 5.63 -0.89
CA ILE A 156 11.73 6.24 -1.60
C ILE A 156 12.02 5.40 -2.84
N PHE A 157 11.93 6.03 -4.01
CA PHE A 157 12.14 5.37 -5.30
C PHE A 157 13.59 5.50 -5.76
N ASN A 158 14.13 4.40 -6.28
CA ASN A 158 15.49 4.33 -6.83
C ASN A 158 15.45 4.11 -8.35
N LYS A 159 15.91 5.13 -9.10
CA LYS A 159 15.96 5.08 -10.58
C LYS A 159 16.91 4.01 -11.11
N ASP A 160 18.00 3.71 -10.41
CA ASP A 160 18.99 2.73 -10.88
C ASP A 160 18.38 1.31 -10.94
N GLN A 161 17.39 1.03 -10.11
CA GLN A 161 16.68 -0.24 -10.13
C GLN A 161 15.84 -0.44 -11.39
N LEU A 162 15.46 0.63 -12.08
CA LEU A 162 14.75 0.55 -13.36
C LEU A 162 15.58 -0.16 -14.43
N ASN A 163 16.91 0.00 -14.40
CA ASN A 163 17.82 -0.66 -15.34
C ASN A 163 17.80 -2.20 -15.26
N LYS A 164 17.26 -2.76 -14.18
CA LYS A 164 17.04 -4.21 -14.03
C LYS A 164 15.83 -4.72 -14.78
N ILE A 165 14.94 -3.82 -15.23
CA ILE A 165 13.80 -4.20 -16.05
C ILE A 165 14.28 -4.35 -17.50
N PRO A 166 14.16 -5.54 -18.12
CA PRO A 166 14.69 -5.77 -19.45
C PRO A 166 13.94 -4.98 -20.53
N ASN A 167 14.61 -4.66 -21.63
CA ASN A 167 14.02 -3.92 -22.76
C ASN A 167 12.98 -4.73 -23.55
N GLY A 168 13.04 -6.06 -23.51
CA GLY A 168 12.10 -6.95 -24.21
C GLY A 168 10.74 -7.06 -23.51
N SER A 169 9.89 -7.95 -24.03
CA SER A 169 8.56 -8.24 -23.45
C SER A 169 8.68 -8.78 -22.03
N ALA A 170 7.90 -8.23 -21.14
CA ALA A 170 7.86 -8.65 -19.74
C ALA A 170 6.52 -8.31 -19.08
N ILE A 171 6.21 -9.04 -18.01
CA ILE A 171 5.04 -8.84 -17.17
C ILE A 171 5.51 -8.15 -15.91
N VAL A 172 4.95 -6.99 -15.63
CA VAL A 172 5.35 -6.15 -14.47
C VAL A 172 4.24 -6.17 -13.43
N LEU A 173 4.54 -6.67 -12.24
CA LEU A 173 3.58 -6.73 -11.14
C LEU A 173 3.60 -5.41 -10.36
N ILE A 174 2.44 -4.77 -10.26
CA ILE A 174 2.26 -3.45 -9.66
C ILE A 174 1.30 -3.53 -8.46
N PHE A 175 1.79 -3.23 -7.30
CA PHE A 175 1.05 -3.32 -6.04
C PHE A 175 0.53 -1.99 -5.51
N ASN A 176 1.00 -0.86 -6.05
CA ASN A 176 0.50 0.46 -5.71
C ASN A 176 0.63 1.44 -6.90
N PHE A 177 -0.17 2.50 -6.86
CA PHE A 177 -0.20 3.51 -7.92
C PHE A 177 1.12 4.28 -8.08
N LEU A 178 1.82 4.58 -6.99
CA LEU A 178 3.05 5.37 -7.05
C LEU A 178 4.16 4.63 -7.80
N THR A 179 4.25 3.30 -7.64
CA THR A 179 5.19 2.47 -8.41
C THR A 179 4.87 2.49 -9.91
N LEU A 180 3.60 2.37 -10.29
CA LEU A 180 3.22 2.47 -11.70
C LEU A 180 3.55 3.84 -12.27
N LYS A 181 3.18 4.91 -11.54
CA LYS A 181 3.49 6.27 -11.94
C LYS A 181 4.99 6.47 -12.10
N PHE A 182 5.80 5.99 -11.15
CA PHE A 182 7.26 6.11 -11.20
C PHE A 182 7.84 5.43 -12.45
N ILE A 183 7.38 4.23 -12.81
CA ILE A 183 7.81 3.54 -14.03
C ILE A 183 7.41 4.36 -15.27
N LEU A 184 6.18 4.79 -15.38
CA LEU A 184 5.67 5.50 -16.56
C LEU A 184 6.29 6.87 -16.74
N ASP A 185 6.65 7.55 -15.65
CA ASP A 185 7.33 8.86 -15.70
C ASP A 185 8.81 8.75 -16.10
N ASN A 186 9.46 7.60 -15.93
CA ASN A 186 10.90 7.45 -16.12
C ASN A 186 11.31 6.57 -17.32
N PHE A 187 10.37 5.95 -18.02
CA PHE A 187 10.64 5.16 -19.21
C PHE A 187 10.10 5.80 -20.49
N ASN A 188 10.81 5.58 -21.59
CA ASN A 188 10.33 5.99 -22.90
C ASN A 188 9.23 5.05 -23.44
N TYR A 189 8.52 5.52 -24.45
CA TYR A 189 7.43 4.83 -25.11
C TYR A 189 7.76 3.40 -25.55
N LYS A 190 8.86 3.20 -26.28
CA LYS A 190 9.30 1.90 -26.79
C LYS A 190 9.47 0.85 -25.70
N PHE A 191 9.89 1.27 -24.52
CA PHE A 191 10.06 0.39 -23.38
C PHE A 191 8.70 -0.02 -22.78
N ILE A 192 7.78 0.93 -22.64
CA ILE A 192 6.52 0.74 -21.93
C ILE A 192 5.56 -0.16 -22.72
N THR A 193 5.46 0.03 -24.04
CA THR A 193 4.51 -0.72 -24.91
C THR A 193 4.82 -2.21 -25.04
N ASN A 194 6.03 -2.64 -24.71
CA ASN A 194 6.38 -4.05 -24.69
C ASN A 194 6.12 -4.74 -23.32
N LYS A 195 5.38 -4.08 -22.41
CA LYS A 195 5.09 -4.59 -21.07
C LYS A 195 3.60 -4.80 -20.87
N VAL A 196 3.27 -5.87 -20.14
CA VAL A 196 1.95 -6.07 -19.56
C VAL A 196 2.05 -5.69 -18.08
N PHE A 197 1.30 -4.68 -17.65
CA PHE A 197 1.26 -4.26 -16.24
C PHE A 197 0.09 -4.95 -15.55
N ILE A 198 0.38 -5.85 -14.61
CA ILE A 198 -0.63 -6.46 -13.77
C ILE A 198 -0.73 -5.66 -12.49
N VAL A 199 -1.89 -5.08 -12.24
CA VAL A 199 -2.14 -4.24 -11.06
C VAL A 199 -2.99 -4.97 -10.03
N ALA A 200 -2.67 -4.78 -8.75
CA ALA A 200 -3.31 -5.46 -7.63
C ALA A 200 -4.78 -5.07 -7.40
N SER A 201 -5.27 -4.00 -8.03
CA SER A 201 -6.68 -3.59 -7.90
C SER A 201 -7.14 -2.69 -9.04
N LYS A 202 -8.46 -2.70 -9.28
CA LYS A 202 -9.11 -1.77 -10.21
C LYS A 202 -8.82 -0.31 -9.86
N LYS A 203 -8.76 0.03 -8.57
CA LYS A 203 -8.47 1.39 -8.10
C LYS A 203 -7.10 1.90 -8.59
N ILE A 204 -6.07 1.03 -8.64
CA ILE A 204 -4.76 1.39 -9.20
C ILE A 204 -4.90 1.71 -10.69
N LYS A 205 -5.61 0.87 -11.47
CA LYS A 205 -5.86 1.10 -12.89
C LYS A 205 -6.62 2.40 -13.13
N ASP A 206 -7.75 2.59 -12.44
CA ASP A 206 -8.61 3.78 -12.62
C ASP A 206 -7.86 5.07 -12.28
N ARG A 207 -7.08 5.06 -11.17
CA ARG A 207 -6.24 6.19 -10.79
C ARG A 207 -5.14 6.46 -11.83
N ALA A 208 -4.54 5.42 -12.39
CA ALA A 208 -3.52 5.55 -13.41
C ALA A 208 -4.11 6.15 -14.69
N VAL A 209 -5.21 5.62 -15.19
CA VAL A 209 -5.90 6.11 -16.40
C VAL A 209 -6.35 7.57 -16.25
N LYS A 210 -6.77 7.97 -15.03
CA LYS A 210 -7.18 9.34 -14.75
C LYS A 210 -6.03 10.33 -14.70
N ASN A 211 -4.88 9.93 -14.15
CA ASN A 211 -3.80 10.86 -13.80
C ASN A 211 -2.57 10.77 -14.73
N ILE A 212 -2.47 9.76 -15.58
CA ILE A 212 -1.33 9.56 -16.47
C ILE A 212 -1.83 9.55 -17.92
N LYS A 213 -1.66 10.70 -18.57
CA LYS A 213 -2.11 10.90 -19.96
C LYS A 213 -1.53 9.85 -20.92
N ALA A 214 -0.25 9.51 -20.75
CA ALA A 214 0.45 8.52 -21.58
C ALA A 214 -0.25 7.15 -21.65
N ILE A 215 -1.01 6.73 -20.63
CA ILE A 215 -1.73 5.46 -20.65
C ILE A 215 -2.78 5.41 -21.77
N LYS A 216 -3.51 6.51 -21.94
CA LYS A 216 -4.53 6.62 -23.00
C LYS A 216 -3.92 6.77 -24.37
N ASP A 217 -2.88 7.61 -24.47
CA ASP A 217 -2.25 7.95 -25.75
C ASP A 217 -1.41 6.79 -26.32
N LEU A 218 -0.93 5.89 -25.47
CA LEU A 218 0.01 4.82 -25.83
C LEU A 218 -0.59 3.41 -25.74
N GLU A 219 -1.89 3.29 -25.47
CA GLU A 219 -2.59 1.99 -25.37
C GLU A 219 -1.86 0.99 -24.46
N ILE A 220 -1.35 1.48 -23.31
CA ILE A 220 -0.58 0.66 -22.36
C ILE A 220 -1.48 -0.44 -21.79
N GLU A 221 -1.05 -1.70 -21.91
CA GLU A 221 -1.80 -2.84 -21.40
C GLU A 221 -1.73 -2.92 -19.88
N ILE A 222 -2.87 -2.66 -19.22
CA ILE A 222 -3.04 -2.75 -17.77
C ILE A 222 -4.14 -3.75 -17.43
N VAL A 223 -3.75 -4.87 -16.84
CA VAL A 223 -4.63 -5.96 -16.42
C VAL A 223 -4.83 -5.93 -14.92
N VAL A 224 -6.07 -6.08 -14.46
CA VAL A 224 -6.39 -6.07 -13.02
C VAL A 224 -6.43 -7.50 -12.51
N SER A 225 -5.77 -7.75 -11.37
CA SER A 225 -5.87 -9.01 -10.63
C SER A 225 -7.23 -9.12 -9.93
N GLU A 226 -7.75 -10.34 -9.80
CA GLU A 226 -9.04 -10.59 -9.12
C GLU A 226 -8.97 -10.24 -7.63
N GLN A 227 -7.82 -10.49 -7.01
CA GLN A 227 -7.55 -10.19 -5.60
C GLN A 227 -6.18 -9.49 -5.47
N PRO A 228 -5.98 -8.63 -4.47
CA PRO A 228 -4.70 -7.96 -4.23
C PRO A 228 -3.67 -8.87 -3.53
N SER A 229 -3.67 -10.18 -3.86
CA SER A 229 -2.73 -11.18 -3.31
C SER A 229 -1.66 -11.56 -4.33
N ASP A 230 -0.51 -12.04 -3.84
CA ASP A 230 0.60 -12.50 -4.68
C ASP A 230 0.16 -13.67 -5.57
N GLU A 231 -0.64 -14.59 -5.02
CA GLU A 231 -1.19 -15.75 -5.74
C GLU A 231 -2.05 -15.31 -6.92
N SER A 232 -2.98 -14.39 -6.70
CA SER A 232 -3.88 -13.89 -7.73
C SER A 232 -3.11 -13.11 -8.81
N MET A 233 -2.14 -12.28 -8.42
CA MET A 233 -1.26 -11.56 -9.34
C MET A 233 -0.48 -12.53 -10.22
N LEU A 234 0.10 -13.59 -9.66
CA LEU A 234 0.82 -14.62 -10.40
C LEU A 234 -0.08 -15.47 -11.30
N GLN A 235 -1.32 -15.76 -10.86
CA GLN A 235 -2.29 -16.47 -11.68
C GLN A 235 -2.66 -15.71 -12.94
N VAL A 236 -2.84 -14.38 -12.84
CA VAL A 236 -3.06 -13.52 -14.01
C VAL A 236 -1.81 -13.45 -14.86
N ALA A 237 -0.62 -13.32 -14.26
CA ALA A 237 0.65 -13.26 -14.99
C ALA A 237 0.88 -14.49 -15.89
N LYS A 238 0.50 -15.69 -15.42
CA LYS A 238 0.63 -16.94 -16.21
C LYS A 238 -0.15 -16.94 -17.52
N LYS A 239 -1.16 -16.09 -17.68
CA LYS A 239 -1.91 -15.99 -18.93
C LYS A 239 -1.13 -15.27 -20.06
N PHE A 240 0.00 -14.65 -19.70
CA PHE A 240 0.86 -13.85 -20.60
C PHE A 240 2.29 -14.40 -20.69
N THR A 241 2.57 -15.59 -20.15
CA THR A 241 3.89 -16.27 -20.21
C THR A 241 3.98 -17.29 -21.34
#